data_9532fc3e7b70e18a4c24df2d796be7c1
#
_entry.id   9532fc3e7b70e18a4c24df2d796be7c1
#
_cell.length_a   1.000
_cell.length_b   1.000
_cell.length_c   1.000
_cell.angle_alpha   90.00
_cell.angle_beta   90.00
_cell.angle_gamma   90.00
#
_symmetry.space_group_name_H-M   'P 1'
#
loop_
_entity.id
_entity.type
_entity.pdbx_description
1 polymer ?
#
loop_
_entity_poly.entity_id
_entity_poly.type
_entity_poly.pdbx_seq_one_letter_code
_entity_poly.pdbx_strand_id
1 'polypeptide(L)'
;MARAELSYLNQQSTEFARLWHYSVGFYGVWIAHIGRQTKLLHHLADRPMTMEELIDTTKLYPDAVRAWCCAAQAYQFIIAKEGKLQLKQQLKHILVDKASPHYLGGQFSYLALMSLGYGGFEELFKSGKTKNNLSSVNAVEQATVWDHSAFLARVKCHKKLHSILSKGCRVLDVGCGTGGLISKIFNEYPSSRIVGIDPSNKALSLARKITSGKPITLVNLSAEHMKFADEFEMVIICESLYTAKDKKKVVFNCWRALKNHGTIVIVEGLLPESNYDYASSRLIKGMQLDFMLQGHSFISKREIRSLLKSGFSRIRFTDLGGNVYLITATKN
;
A
#
# COMPACT_ATOMS: atom_id res chain seq x y z
N MET A 1 16.15 -7.15 -49.71
CA MET A 1 14.93 -7.42 -48.90
C MET A 1 15.23 -7.45 -47.39
N ALA A 2 16.10 -8.29 -46.86
CA ALA A 2 16.33 -8.42 -45.42
C ALA A 2 16.75 -7.12 -44.67
N ARG A 3 17.51 -6.20 -45.32
CA ARG A 3 17.89 -4.91 -44.68
C ARG A 3 16.74 -3.90 -44.62
N ALA A 4 15.78 -3.94 -45.54
CA ALA A 4 14.61 -3.06 -45.53
C ALA A 4 13.56 -3.56 -44.50
N GLU A 5 13.39 -4.89 -44.35
CA GLU A 5 12.56 -5.49 -43.32
C GLU A 5 13.09 -5.24 -41.92
N LEU A 6 14.42 -5.32 -41.71
CA LEU A 6 15.06 -4.97 -40.45
C LEU A 6 14.91 -3.48 -40.09
N SER A 7 14.92 -2.56 -41.08
CA SER A 7 14.71 -1.14 -40.85
C SER A 7 13.24 -0.82 -40.53
N TYR A 8 12.30 -1.52 -41.13
CA TYR A 8 10.87 -1.40 -40.84
C TYR A 8 10.53 -1.93 -39.45
N LEU A 9 11.11 -3.06 -39.07
CA LEU A 9 11.04 -3.58 -37.69
C LEU A 9 11.68 -2.63 -36.68
N ASN A 10 12.77 -1.94 -37.04
CA ASN A 10 13.43 -0.96 -36.15
C ASN A 10 12.66 0.35 -35.99
N GLN A 11 11.84 0.81 -36.92
CA GLN A 11 11.00 2.01 -36.79
C GLN A 11 9.67 1.76 -36.07
N GLN A 12 9.07 0.57 -36.18
CA GLN A 12 7.98 0.13 -35.31
C GLN A 12 8.49 -0.30 -33.92
N SER A 13 9.80 -0.38 -33.72
CA SER A 13 10.43 -1.06 -32.59
C SER A 13 10.24 -0.37 -31.24
N THR A 14 10.09 0.97 -31.21
CA THR A 14 9.96 1.70 -29.94
C THR A 14 8.57 1.49 -29.29
N GLU A 15 7.50 1.64 -30.04
CA GLU A 15 6.14 1.45 -29.52
C GLU A 15 5.84 -0.03 -29.24
N PHE A 16 6.24 -0.93 -30.15
CA PHE A 16 6.12 -2.36 -29.93
C PHE A 16 6.91 -2.79 -28.69
N ALA A 17 8.17 -2.39 -28.57
CA ALA A 17 8.99 -2.72 -27.41
C ALA A 17 8.39 -2.15 -26.11
N ARG A 18 7.85 -0.93 -26.14
CA ARG A 18 7.18 -0.31 -25.00
C ARG A 18 5.96 -1.11 -24.55
N LEU A 19 5.08 -1.49 -25.48
CA LEU A 19 3.88 -2.28 -25.19
C LEU A 19 4.26 -3.70 -24.75
N TRP A 20 5.28 -4.29 -25.37
CA TRP A 20 5.81 -5.59 -24.96
C TRP A 20 6.33 -5.58 -23.53
N HIS A 21 6.99 -4.50 -23.10
CA HIS A 21 7.45 -4.33 -21.73
C HIS A 21 6.30 -4.32 -20.72
N TYR A 22 5.09 -3.84 -21.10
CA TYR A 22 3.94 -3.93 -20.20
C TYR A 22 3.50 -5.38 -19.98
N SER A 23 3.51 -6.22 -21.03
CA SER A 23 3.23 -7.65 -20.90
C SER A 23 4.27 -8.36 -20.03
N VAL A 24 5.55 -8.06 -20.25
CA VAL A 24 6.66 -8.57 -19.42
C VAL A 24 6.46 -8.11 -17.97
N GLY A 25 6.19 -6.83 -17.75
CA GLY A 25 5.95 -6.29 -16.39
C GLY A 25 4.79 -6.99 -15.68
N PHE A 26 3.71 -7.30 -16.38
CA PHE A 26 2.57 -8.04 -15.81
C PHE A 26 2.98 -9.41 -15.28
N TYR A 27 3.74 -10.20 -16.04
CA TYR A 27 4.27 -11.48 -15.56
C TYR A 27 5.27 -11.30 -14.41
N GLY A 28 6.10 -10.25 -14.41
CA GLY A 28 6.99 -9.93 -13.29
C GLY A 28 6.24 -9.74 -11.98
N VAL A 29 5.07 -9.08 -12.02
CA VAL A 29 4.18 -8.92 -10.85
C VAL A 29 3.72 -10.29 -10.33
N TRP A 30 3.26 -11.18 -11.20
CA TRP A 30 2.78 -12.51 -10.82
C TRP A 30 3.90 -13.41 -10.31
N ILE A 31 5.09 -13.40 -10.93
CA ILE A 31 6.24 -14.20 -10.48
C ILE A 31 6.64 -13.79 -9.05
N ALA A 32 6.71 -12.48 -8.77
CA ALA A 32 7.00 -11.99 -7.42
C ALA A 32 5.90 -12.39 -6.42
N HIS A 33 4.63 -12.26 -6.79
CA HIS A 33 3.49 -12.64 -5.96
C HIS A 33 3.52 -14.14 -5.63
N ILE A 34 3.63 -15.01 -6.64
CA ILE A 34 3.69 -16.47 -6.46
C ILE A 34 4.86 -16.83 -5.54
N GLY A 35 6.07 -16.33 -5.82
CA GLY A 35 7.25 -16.64 -5.02
C GLY A 35 7.15 -16.22 -3.56
N ARG A 36 6.39 -15.15 -3.26
CA ARG A 36 6.09 -14.72 -1.89
C ARG A 36 5.04 -15.60 -1.23
N GLN A 37 3.92 -15.86 -1.90
CA GLN A 37 2.81 -16.65 -1.37
C GLN A 37 3.21 -18.09 -1.08
N THR A 38 4.01 -18.68 -1.96
CA THR A 38 4.55 -20.04 -1.82
C THR A 38 5.79 -20.10 -0.94
N LYS A 39 6.28 -18.97 -0.43
CA LYS A 39 7.51 -18.81 0.36
C LYS A 39 8.79 -19.18 -0.38
N LEU A 40 8.77 -19.45 -1.68
CA LEU A 40 9.97 -19.74 -2.47
C LEU A 40 11.02 -18.62 -2.36
N LEU A 41 10.60 -17.35 -2.47
CA LEU A 41 11.52 -16.22 -2.27
C LEU A 41 12.09 -16.16 -0.85
N HIS A 42 11.35 -16.57 0.18
CA HIS A 42 11.82 -16.57 1.56
C HIS A 42 12.91 -17.63 1.75
N HIS A 43 12.67 -18.87 1.32
CA HIS A 43 13.68 -19.94 1.41
C HIS A 43 14.96 -19.56 0.68
N LEU A 44 14.85 -19.00 -0.54
CA LEU A 44 16.01 -18.57 -1.32
C LEU A 44 16.68 -17.28 -0.81
N ALA A 45 16.00 -16.51 0.04
CA ALA A 45 16.57 -15.37 0.76
C ALA A 45 17.35 -15.79 2.02
N ASP A 46 16.96 -16.92 2.62
CA ASP A 46 17.60 -17.43 3.83
C ASP A 46 18.93 -18.15 3.52
N ARG A 47 18.95 -19.00 2.49
CA ARG A 47 20.18 -19.68 2.03
C ARG A 47 20.09 -20.11 0.57
N PRO A 48 21.26 -20.28 -0.12
CA PRO A 48 21.29 -20.93 -1.43
C PRO A 48 20.83 -22.40 -1.33
N MET A 49 20.02 -22.86 -2.30
CA MET A 49 19.47 -24.22 -2.34
C MET A 49 19.57 -24.80 -3.74
N THR A 50 19.81 -26.12 -3.85
CA THR A 50 19.61 -26.82 -5.13
C THR A 50 18.12 -26.85 -5.47
N MET A 51 17.77 -27.21 -6.70
CA MET A 51 16.37 -27.38 -7.12
C MET A 51 15.68 -28.45 -6.27
N GLU A 52 16.36 -29.56 -6.04
CA GLU A 52 15.86 -30.69 -5.26
C GLU A 52 15.64 -30.29 -3.80
N GLU A 53 16.62 -29.65 -3.18
CA GLU A 53 16.49 -29.12 -1.80
C GLU A 53 15.29 -28.16 -1.66
N LEU A 54 15.06 -27.28 -2.66
CA LEU A 54 13.95 -26.34 -2.65
C LEU A 54 12.60 -27.05 -2.75
N ILE A 55 12.47 -28.01 -3.66
CA ILE A 55 11.26 -28.85 -3.82
C ILE A 55 11.00 -29.62 -2.52
N ASP A 56 12.00 -30.28 -1.96
CA ASP A 56 11.85 -31.07 -0.74
C ASP A 56 11.51 -30.22 0.48
N THR A 57 12.08 -29.03 0.58
CA THR A 57 11.79 -28.12 1.72
C THR A 57 10.39 -27.55 1.63
N THR A 58 9.95 -27.17 0.45
CA THR A 58 8.64 -26.50 0.27
C THR A 58 7.48 -27.48 0.18
N LYS A 59 7.72 -28.73 -0.21
CA LYS A 59 6.69 -29.75 -0.48
C LYS A 59 5.66 -29.31 -1.52
N LEU A 60 6.05 -28.40 -2.40
CA LEU A 60 5.22 -27.93 -3.51
C LEU A 60 5.34 -28.88 -4.70
N TYR A 61 4.39 -28.75 -5.65
CA TYR A 61 4.41 -29.55 -6.88
C TYR A 61 5.69 -29.29 -7.68
N PRO A 62 6.52 -30.32 -7.95
CA PRO A 62 7.87 -30.16 -8.48
C PRO A 62 7.94 -29.37 -9.78
N ASP A 63 7.04 -29.67 -10.74
CA ASP A 63 7.09 -29.02 -12.06
C ASP A 63 6.70 -27.53 -11.97
N ALA A 64 5.79 -27.16 -11.06
CA ALA A 64 5.46 -25.77 -10.80
C ALA A 64 6.64 -25.01 -10.19
N VAL A 65 7.39 -25.64 -9.26
CA VAL A 65 8.61 -25.05 -8.70
C VAL A 65 9.68 -24.85 -9.77
N ARG A 66 9.92 -25.86 -10.63
CA ARG A 66 10.87 -25.76 -11.75
C ARG A 66 10.47 -24.62 -12.72
N ALA A 67 9.21 -24.57 -13.11
CA ALA A 67 8.70 -23.52 -14.01
C ALA A 67 8.84 -22.12 -13.38
N TRP A 68 8.51 -21.99 -12.10
CA TRP A 68 8.66 -20.72 -11.38
C TRP A 68 10.13 -20.30 -11.27
N CYS A 69 11.04 -21.21 -10.94
CA CYS A 69 12.47 -20.94 -10.87
C CYS A 69 13.03 -20.49 -12.23
N CYS A 70 12.63 -21.14 -13.32
CA CYS A 70 13.01 -20.73 -14.67
C CYS A 70 12.56 -19.30 -14.97
N ALA A 71 11.30 -18.97 -14.68
CA ALA A 71 10.76 -17.63 -14.85
C ALA A 71 11.47 -16.61 -13.94
N ALA A 72 11.67 -16.94 -12.66
CA ALA A 72 12.30 -16.06 -11.68
C ALA A 72 13.78 -15.75 -12.04
N GLN A 73 14.50 -16.69 -12.66
CA GLN A 73 15.85 -16.47 -13.20
C GLN A 73 15.79 -15.53 -14.43
N ALA A 74 14.90 -15.77 -15.38
CA ALA A 74 14.73 -14.91 -16.56
C ALA A 74 14.39 -13.47 -16.17
N TYR A 75 13.60 -13.28 -15.12
CA TYR A 75 13.27 -11.97 -14.54
C TYR A 75 14.30 -11.45 -13.54
N GLN A 76 15.40 -12.13 -13.40
CA GLN A 76 16.51 -11.75 -12.53
C GLN A 76 16.13 -11.57 -11.04
N PHE A 77 15.09 -12.24 -10.57
CA PHE A 77 14.79 -12.28 -9.14
C PHE A 77 15.74 -13.19 -8.39
N ILE A 78 16.03 -14.34 -8.98
CA ILE A 78 16.99 -15.31 -8.45
C ILE A 78 18.14 -15.50 -9.42
N ILE A 79 19.27 -15.97 -8.89
CA ILE A 79 20.45 -16.35 -9.68
C ILE A 79 20.84 -17.78 -9.34
N ALA A 80 21.48 -18.46 -10.30
CA ALA A 80 22.13 -19.73 -10.08
C ALA A 80 23.64 -19.49 -9.92
N LYS A 81 24.22 -20.05 -8.86
CA LYS A 81 25.65 -20.03 -8.61
C LYS A 81 26.08 -21.40 -8.05
N GLU A 82 27.05 -22.03 -8.66
CA GLU A 82 27.57 -23.34 -8.22
C GLU A 82 26.47 -24.39 -8.04
N GLY A 83 25.54 -24.48 -9.00
CA GLY A 83 24.41 -25.42 -8.96
C GLY A 83 23.31 -25.10 -7.95
N LYS A 84 23.42 -23.98 -7.20
CA LYS A 84 22.43 -23.54 -6.22
C LYS A 84 21.73 -22.27 -6.66
N LEU A 85 20.42 -22.22 -6.39
CA LEU A 85 19.58 -21.06 -6.59
C LEU A 85 19.61 -20.17 -5.34
N GLN A 86 19.62 -18.87 -5.52
CA GLN A 86 19.53 -17.90 -4.44
C GLN A 86 18.81 -16.63 -4.87
N LEU A 87 18.12 -15.96 -3.95
CA LEU A 87 17.57 -14.63 -4.17
C LEU A 87 18.74 -13.64 -4.35
N LYS A 88 18.62 -12.70 -5.31
CA LYS A 88 19.56 -11.58 -5.37
C LYS A 88 19.52 -10.80 -4.07
N GLN A 89 20.69 -10.53 -3.48
CA GLN A 89 20.81 -9.91 -2.15
C GLN A 89 20.01 -8.59 -2.01
N GLN A 90 20.06 -7.74 -3.04
CA GLN A 90 19.32 -6.48 -3.04
C GLN A 90 17.81 -6.69 -2.98
N LEU A 91 17.28 -7.79 -3.53
CA LEU A 91 15.85 -8.07 -3.58
C LEU A 91 15.29 -8.61 -2.25
N LYS A 92 16.14 -9.07 -1.33
CA LYS A 92 15.69 -9.48 0.01
C LYS A 92 14.95 -8.35 0.72
N HIS A 93 15.54 -7.16 0.73
CA HIS A 93 14.94 -5.97 1.38
C HIS A 93 13.74 -5.41 0.63
N ILE A 94 13.62 -5.71 -0.67
CA ILE A 94 12.53 -5.19 -1.51
C ILE A 94 11.33 -6.13 -1.50
N LEU A 95 11.53 -7.44 -1.55
CA LEU A 95 10.45 -8.41 -1.77
C LEU A 95 10.08 -9.24 -0.54
N VAL A 96 11.00 -9.41 0.43
CA VAL A 96 10.84 -10.36 1.53
C VAL A 96 10.78 -9.68 2.89
N ASP A 97 11.70 -8.78 3.18
CA ASP A 97 11.84 -8.13 4.48
C ASP A 97 10.81 -7.02 4.67
N LYS A 98 9.72 -7.34 5.37
CA LYS A 98 8.64 -6.39 5.67
C LYS A 98 9.06 -5.21 6.58
N ALA A 99 10.18 -5.32 7.27
CA ALA A 99 10.69 -4.24 8.12
C ALA A 99 11.52 -3.20 7.32
N SER A 100 11.93 -3.57 6.10
CA SER A 100 12.70 -2.70 5.24
C SER A 100 11.89 -1.47 4.80
N PRO A 101 12.48 -0.26 4.83
CA PRO A 101 11.85 0.94 4.27
C PRO A 101 11.68 0.88 2.75
N HIS A 102 12.34 -0.06 2.07
CA HIS A 102 12.26 -0.28 0.63
C HIS A 102 11.34 -1.45 0.25
N TYR A 103 10.56 -1.97 1.19
CA TYR A 103 9.71 -3.12 0.96
C TYR A 103 8.55 -2.82 0.01
N LEU A 104 8.57 -3.43 -1.18
CA LEU A 104 7.53 -3.35 -2.20
C LEU A 104 6.79 -4.68 -2.42
N GLY A 105 7.20 -5.75 -1.74
CA GLY A 105 6.61 -7.07 -1.95
C GLY A 105 5.09 -7.12 -1.76
N GLY A 106 4.54 -6.29 -0.88
CA GLY A 106 3.10 -6.14 -0.69
C GLY A 106 2.39 -5.56 -1.89
N GLN A 107 2.98 -4.55 -2.56
CA GLN A 107 2.44 -3.93 -3.76
C GLN A 107 2.33 -4.93 -4.93
N PHE A 108 3.35 -5.79 -5.12
CA PHE A 108 3.27 -6.85 -6.13
C PHE A 108 2.11 -7.80 -5.85
N SER A 109 1.89 -8.17 -4.58
CA SER A 109 0.75 -9.02 -4.21
C SER A 109 -0.59 -8.32 -4.41
N TYR A 110 -0.69 -7.05 -4.08
CA TYR A 110 -1.89 -6.25 -4.32
C TYR A 110 -2.24 -6.22 -5.81
N LEU A 111 -1.30 -5.83 -6.68
CA LEU A 111 -1.51 -5.74 -8.12
C LEU A 111 -1.92 -7.09 -8.73
N ALA A 112 -1.26 -8.19 -8.34
CA ALA A 112 -1.62 -9.52 -8.80
C ALA A 112 -3.06 -9.89 -8.40
N LEU A 113 -3.43 -9.70 -7.13
CA LEU A 113 -4.75 -10.05 -6.63
C LEU A 113 -5.85 -9.16 -7.21
N MET A 114 -5.59 -7.88 -7.42
CA MET A 114 -6.54 -6.96 -8.07
C MET A 114 -6.80 -7.33 -9.52
N SER A 115 -5.76 -7.79 -10.25
CA SER A 115 -5.92 -8.19 -11.66
C SER A 115 -6.91 -9.34 -11.87
N LEU A 116 -7.17 -10.17 -10.87
CA LEU A 116 -8.20 -11.22 -10.93
C LEU A 116 -9.61 -10.65 -11.10
N GLY A 117 -9.82 -9.41 -10.72
CA GLY A 117 -11.11 -8.72 -10.82
C GLY A 117 -11.34 -7.97 -12.12
N TYR A 118 -10.35 -7.85 -13.00
CA TYR A 118 -10.40 -6.97 -14.18
C TYR A 118 -11.46 -7.32 -15.21
N GLY A 119 -11.98 -8.56 -15.23
CA GLY A 119 -13.18 -8.88 -15.98
C GLY A 119 -14.41 -8.03 -15.63
N GLY A 120 -14.39 -7.31 -14.51
CA GLY A 120 -15.43 -6.36 -14.11
C GLY A 120 -15.39 -5.01 -14.84
N PHE A 121 -14.30 -4.67 -15.55
CA PHE A 121 -14.20 -3.40 -16.26
C PHE A 121 -15.24 -3.27 -17.37
N GLU A 122 -15.59 -4.37 -18.05
CA GLU A 122 -16.61 -4.32 -19.10
C GLU A 122 -17.94 -3.78 -18.57
N GLU A 123 -18.39 -4.28 -17.42
CA GLU A 123 -19.63 -3.84 -16.78
C GLU A 123 -19.52 -2.42 -16.23
N LEU A 124 -18.38 -2.06 -15.63
CA LEU A 124 -18.11 -0.69 -15.15
C LEU A 124 -18.24 0.32 -16.30
N PHE A 125 -17.61 0.06 -17.45
CA PHE A 125 -17.61 0.98 -18.58
C PHE A 125 -18.97 1.05 -19.29
N LYS A 126 -19.78 -0.03 -19.28
CA LYS A 126 -21.12 -0.05 -19.89
C LYS A 126 -22.18 0.58 -19.01
N SER A 127 -22.13 0.39 -17.70
CA SER A 127 -23.25 0.72 -16.80
C SER A 127 -22.88 1.50 -15.56
N GLY A 128 -21.59 1.75 -15.32
CA GLY A 128 -21.11 2.37 -14.09
C GLY A 128 -21.17 1.46 -12.85
N LYS A 129 -21.55 0.19 -13.01
CA LYS A 129 -21.60 -0.74 -11.88
C LYS A 129 -20.22 -1.12 -11.40
N THR A 130 -20.04 -1.11 -10.11
CA THR A 130 -18.78 -1.42 -9.41
C THR A 130 -18.84 -2.81 -8.76
N LYS A 131 -17.67 -3.40 -8.53
CA LYS A 131 -17.53 -4.66 -7.80
C LYS A 131 -16.95 -4.41 -6.41
N ASN A 132 -17.81 -4.16 -5.43
CA ASN A 132 -17.42 -3.81 -4.06
C ASN A 132 -16.63 -4.91 -3.29
N ASN A 133 -16.45 -6.11 -3.85
CA ASN A 133 -15.84 -7.27 -3.17
C ASN A 133 -14.47 -7.69 -3.73
N LEU A 134 -13.82 -6.86 -4.56
CA LEU A 134 -12.56 -7.22 -5.21
C LEU A 134 -11.35 -7.17 -4.27
N SER A 135 -11.32 -6.25 -3.32
CA SER A 135 -10.21 -6.17 -2.38
C SER A 135 -10.37 -7.21 -1.26
N SER A 136 -9.51 -8.20 -1.26
CA SER A 136 -9.34 -8.98 -0.04
C SER A 136 -8.68 -8.10 1.03
N VAL A 137 -9.17 -8.16 2.27
CA VAL A 137 -8.56 -7.46 3.42
C VAL A 137 -7.05 -7.74 3.50
N ASN A 138 -6.63 -8.95 3.16
CA ASN A 138 -5.22 -9.34 3.13
C ASN A 138 -4.41 -8.65 2.02
N ALA A 139 -5.02 -8.39 0.85
CA ALA A 139 -4.33 -7.69 -0.24
C ALA A 139 -4.07 -6.23 0.12
N VAL A 140 -5.07 -5.55 0.68
CA VAL A 140 -4.96 -4.17 1.17
C VAL A 140 -3.94 -4.07 2.29
N GLU A 141 -3.98 -4.96 3.29
CA GLU A 141 -2.99 -5.00 4.36
C GLU A 141 -1.56 -5.12 3.82
N GLN A 142 -1.33 -6.00 2.85
CA GLN A 142 -0.01 -6.17 2.27
C GLN A 142 0.45 -4.93 1.50
N ALA A 143 -0.45 -4.25 0.79
CA ALA A 143 -0.16 -3.02 0.07
C ALA A 143 0.29 -1.89 1.01
N THR A 144 -0.40 -1.70 2.13
CA THR A 144 -0.18 -0.58 3.06
C THR A 144 1.03 -0.75 3.99
N VAL A 145 1.73 -1.90 3.96
CA VAL A 145 2.94 -2.11 4.80
C VAL A 145 4.01 -1.05 4.53
N TRP A 146 4.22 -0.68 3.26
CA TRP A 146 5.18 0.37 2.89
C TRP A 146 4.76 1.73 3.43
N ASP A 147 3.49 2.10 3.28
CA ASP A 147 2.94 3.37 3.73
C ASP A 147 3.10 3.55 5.24
N HIS A 148 2.82 2.49 6.00
CA HIS A 148 3.02 2.47 7.45
C HIS A 148 4.49 2.67 7.84
N SER A 149 5.42 2.06 7.10
CA SER A 149 6.85 2.18 7.37
C SER A 149 7.38 3.55 6.98
N ALA A 150 6.96 4.08 5.82
CA ALA A 150 7.28 5.42 5.36
C ALA A 150 6.74 6.50 6.33
N PHE A 151 5.49 6.34 6.79
CA PHE A 151 4.90 7.19 7.83
C PHE A 151 5.76 7.24 9.10
N LEU A 152 6.09 6.08 9.68
CA LEU A 152 6.88 6.04 10.93
C LEU A 152 8.29 6.62 10.75
N ALA A 153 8.95 6.31 9.65
CA ALA A 153 10.26 6.89 9.33
C ALA A 153 10.16 8.43 9.26
N ARG A 154 9.11 8.94 8.63
CA ARG A 154 8.90 10.38 8.53
C ARG A 154 8.52 11.03 9.85
N VAL A 155 7.70 10.37 10.66
CA VAL A 155 7.34 10.85 12.02
C VAL A 155 8.58 11.04 12.89
N LYS A 156 9.53 10.09 12.87
CA LYS A 156 10.81 10.18 13.61
C LYS A 156 11.61 11.45 13.25
N CYS A 157 11.58 11.85 12.00
CA CYS A 157 12.26 13.06 11.51
C CYS A 157 11.42 14.34 11.69
N HIS A 158 10.12 14.24 11.98
CA HIS A 158 9.22 15.39 12.10
C HIS A 158 9.08 15.83 13.56
N LYS A 159 9.85 16.86 13.98
CA LYS A 159 9.97 17.32 15.38
C LYS A 159 8.63 17.40 16.14
N LYS A 160 7.58 18.00 15.54
CA LYS A 160 6.27 18.15 16.20
C LYS A 160 5.57 16.80 16.40
N LEU A 161 5.47 15.96 15.35
CA LEU A 161 4.79 14.67 15.44
C LEU A 161 5.51 13.71 16.40
N HIS A 162 6.84 13.64 16.28
CA HIS A 162 7.66 12.85 17.19
C HIS A 162 7.47 13.29 18.64
N SER A 163 7.52 14.61 18.92
CA SER A 163 7.31 15.14 20.27
C SER A 163 5.93 14.84 20.85
N ILE A 164 4.86 14.93 20.04
CA ILE A 164 3.49 14.61 20.49
C ILE A 164 3.41 13.13 20.89
N LEU A 165 3.86 12.22 20.03
CA LEU A 165 3.80 10.78 20.29
C LEU A 165 4.71 10.33 21.43
N SER A 166 5.95 10.88 21.54
CA SER A 166 6.92 10.51 22.57
C SER A 166 6.49 10.95 23.99
N LYS A 167 5.76 12.05 24.10
CA LYS A 167 5.21 12.51 25.39
C LYS A 167 4.00 11.70 25.85
N GLY A 168 3.48 10.83 24.99
CA GLY A 168 2.21 10.15 25.19
C GLY A 168 1.02 11.05 24.86
N CYS A 169 0.16 10.58 23.98
CA CYS A 169 -1.05 11.31 23.56
C CYS A 169 -2.18 10.33 23.27
N ARG A 170 -3.40 10.83 23.17
CA ARG A 170 -4.52 10.06 22.60
C ARG A 170 -4.51 10.20 21.09
N VAL A 171 -4.42 9.07 20.41
CA VAL A 171 -4.40 8.96 18.95
C VAL A 171 -5.68 8.29 18.48
N LEU A 172 -6.35 8.84 17.50
CA LEU A 172 -7.43 8.20 16.76
C LEU A 172 -6.92 7.81 15.38
N ASP A 173 -7.02 6.54 15.03
CA ASP A 173 -6.77 6.03 13.68
C ASP A 173 -8.11 5.76 12.99
N VAL A 174 -8.39 6.48 11.91
CA VAL A 174 -9.66 6.46 11.18
C VAL A 174 -9.52 5.58 9.94
N GLY A 175 -10.21 4.44 9.95
CA GLY A 175 -10.00 3.38 8.97
C GLY A 175 -8.79 2.53 9.32
N CYS A 176 -8.68 2.07 10.57
CA CYS A 176 -7.51 1.36 11.08
C CYS A 176 -7.28 -0.02 10.44
N GLY A 177 -8.23 -0.52 9.67
CA GLY A 177 -8.12 -1.79 8.95
C GLY A 177 -7.75 -2.96 9.88
N THR A 178 -6.71 -3.69 9.51
CA THR A 178 -6.19 -4.82 10.29
C THR A 178 -5.31 -4.42 11.48
N GLY A 179 -5.18 -3.13 11.77
CA GLY A 179 -4.41 -2.61 12.92
C GLY A 179 -2.90 -2.59 12.73
N GLY A 180 -2.41 -2.77 11.50
CA GLY A 180 -0.97 -2.79 11.21
C GLY A 180 -0.26 -1.50 11.60
N LEU A 181 -0.83 -0.34 11.23
CA LEU A 181 -0.27 0.98 11.58
C LEU A 181 -0.27 1.22 13.09
N ILE A 182 -1.43 1.06 13.73
CA ILE A 182 -1.57 1.33 15.19
C ILE A 182 -0.69 0.43 16.03
N SER A 183 -0.50 -0.84 15.61
CA SER A 183 0.44 -1.76 16.26
C SER A 183 1.88 -1.26 16.17
N LYS A 184 2.30 -0.76 15.01
CA LYS A 184 3.63 -0.18 14.82
C LYS A 184 3.81 1.12 15.60
N ILE A 185 2.81 2.01 15.62
CA ILE A 185 2.83 3.24 16.42
C ILE A 185 2.99 2.91 17.91
N PHE A 186 2.21 1.96 18.43
CA PHE A 186 2.30 1.56 19.82
C PHE A 186 3.67 0.96 20.19
N ASN A 187 4.23 0.13 19.33
CA ASN A 187 5.56 -0.44 19.57
C ASN A 187 6.66 0.63 19.66
N GLU A 188 6.54 1.70 18.87
CA GLU A 188 7.52 2.79 18.84
C GLU A 188 7.25 3.86 19.91
N TYR A 189 5.97 4.08 20.26
CA TYR A 189 5.51 5.10 21.19
C TYR A 189 4.53 4.51 22.22
N PRO A 190 5.02 3.66 23.15
CA PRO A 190 4.16 2.87 24.04
C PRO A 190 3.39 3.71 25.08
N SER A 191 3.77 4.96 25.28
CA SER A 191 3.05 5.90 26.16
C SER A 191 1.77 6.46 25.52
N SER A 192 1.55 6.25 24.22
CA SER A 192 0.36 6.74 23.51
C SER A 192 -0.83 5.82 23.75
N ARG A 193 -2.02 6.43 23.91
CA ARG A 193 -3.30 5.71 24.01
C ARG A 193 -3.98 5.76 22.65
N ILE A 194 -4.18 4.59 22.05
CA ILE A 194 -4.64 4.50 20.66
C ILE A 194 -6.06 3.96 20.60
N VAL A 195 -6.90 4.65 19.82
CA VAL A 195 -8.23 4.19 19.42
C VAL A 195 -8.21 4.00 17.90
N GLY A 196 -8.58 2.81 17.44
CA GLY A 196 -8.76 2.53 16.02
C GLY A 196 -10.24 2.34 15.69
N ILE A 197 -10.73 2.95 14.64
CA ILE A 197 -12.10 2.73 14.13
C ILE A 197 -12.04 2.20 12.70
N ASP A 198 -12.92 1.23 12.41
CA ASP A 198 -13.10 0.68 11.06
C ASP A 198 -14.52 0.10 10.93
N PRO A 199 -15.23 0.28 9.79
CA PRO A 199 -16.55 -0.31 9.58
C PRO A 199 -16.52 -1.82 9.33
N SER A 200 -15.37 -2.40 8.99
CA SER A 200 -15.21 -3.81 8.64
C SER A 200 -14.99 -4.69 9.87
N ASN A 201 -15.98 -5.46 10.28
CA ASN A 201 -15.81 -6.46 11.33
C ASN A 201 -14.71 -7.48 11.00
N LYS A 202 -14.54 -7.84 9.72
CA LYS A 202 -13.50 -8.76 9.27
C LYS A 202 -12.11 -8.18 9.49
N ALA A 203 -11.90 -6.91 9.15
CA ALA A 203 -10.64 -6.22 9.39
C ALA A 203 -10.34 -6.10 10.89
N LEU A 204 -11.33 -5.68 11.68
CA LEU A 204 -11.18 -5.57 13.14
C LEU A 204 -10.93 -6.91 13.84
N SER A 205 -11.45 -8.02 13.33
CA SER A 205 -11.13 -9.35 13.86
C SER A 205 -9.63 -9.67 13.71
N LEU A 206 -9.02 -9.28 12.59
CA LEU A 206 -7.57 -9.39 12.39
C LEU A 206 -6.81 -8.37 13.25
N ALA A 207 -7.31 -7.14 13.34
CA ALA A 207 -6.72 -6.09 14.17
C ALA A 207 -6.61 -6.52 15.64
N ARG A 208 -7.67 -7.15 16.21
CA ARG A 208 -7.64 -7.68 17.59
C ARG A 208 -6.53 -8.70 17.80
N LYS A 209 -6.23 -9.54 16.80
CA LYS A 209 -5.12 -10.51 16.86
C LYS A 209 -3.76 -9.81 16.85
N ILE A 210 -3.59 -8.83 15.95
CA ILE A 210 -2.32 -8.08 15.78
C ILE A 210 -2.03 -7.18 16.99
N THR A 211 -3.08 -6.65 17.62
CA THR A 211 -2.96 -5.76 18.79
C THR A 211 -3.15 -6.47 20.13
N SER A 212 -3.24 -7.79 20.14
CA SER A 212 -3.40 -8.59 21.36
C SER A 212 -2.30 -8.25 22.38
N GLY A 213 -2.72 -8.10 23.65
CA GLY A 213 -1.81 -7.72 24.73
C GLY A 213 -1.38 -6.23 24.76
N LYS A 214 -1.89 -5.39 23.84
CA LYS A 214 -1.63 -3.95 23.81
C LYS A 214 -2.86 -3.17 24.28
N PRO A 215 -2.71 -2.05 25.00
CA PRO A 215 -3.83 -1.20 25.45
C PRO A 215 -4.38 -0.36 24.29
N ILE A 216 -4.83 -1.00 23.24
CA ILE A 216 -5.40 -0.40 22.04
C ILE A 216 -6.90 -0.68 22.02
N THR A 217 -7.71 0.35 21.88
CA THR A 217 -9.16 0.24 21.76
C THR A 217 -9.57 0.15 20.29
N LEU A 218 -10.35 -0.88 19.92
CA LEU A 218 -10.85 -1.07 18.57
C LEU A 218 -12.38 -0.97 18.56
N VAL A 219 -12.93 -0.09 17.69
CA VAL A 219 -14.36 0.18 17.59
C VAL A 219 -14.86 -0.08 16.19
N ASN A 220 -15.92 -0.86 16.05
CA ASN A 220 -16.62 -1.03 14.77
C ASN A 220 -17.47 0.22 14.50
N LEU A 221 -16.93 1.14 13.71
CA LEU A 221 -17.55 2.43 13.47
C LEU A 221 -17.04 3.01 12.16
N SER A 222 -17.95 3.53 11.33
CA SER A 222 -17.54 4.29 10.16
C SER A 222 -17.18 5.73 10.54
N ALA A 223 -16.23 6.31 9.83
CA ALA A 223 -15.77 7.67 10.05
C ALA A 223 -16.87 8.73 9.90
N GLU A 224 -17.84 8.49 9.01
CA GLU A 224 -18.99 9.35 8.81
C GLU A 224 -19.95 9.42 10.02
N HIS A 225 -19.93 8.39 10.87
CA HIS A 225 -20.83 8.25 12.02
C HIS A 225 -20.15 8.47 13.38
N MET A 226 -18.84 8.68 13.42
CA MET A 226 -18.15 8.92 14.68
C MET A 226 -18.59 10.23 15.35
N LYS A 227 -18.65 10.20 16.69
CA LYS A 227 -19.18 11.33 17.51
C LYS A 227 -18.17 11.84 18.53
N PHE A 228 -16.89 11.47 18.44
CA PHE A 228 -15.84 11.97 19.32
C PHE A 228 -15.77 13.50 19.28
N ALA A 229 -15.47 14.12 20.40
CA ALA A 229 -15.37 15.59 20.51
C ALA A 229 -14.25 15.96 21.50
N ASP A 230 -13.28 16.74 21.03
CA ASP A 230 -12.17 17.28 21.82
C ASP A 230 -11.41 16.26 22.68
N GLU A 231 -11.21 15.05 22.11
CA GLU A 231 -10.61 13.93 22.85
C GLU A 231 -9.16 13.62 22.45
N PHE A 232 -8.76 13.91 21.24
CA PHE A 232 -7.50 13.41 20.66
C PHE A 232 -6.53 14.56 20.37
N GLU A 233 -5.25 14.37 20.71
CA GLU A 233 -4.17 15.26 20.30
C GLU A 233 -3.78 15.02 18.84
N MET A 234 -4.02 13.79 18.34
CA MET A 234 -3.72 13.41 16.97
C MET A 234 -4.82 12.54 16.38
N VAL A 235 -5.23 12.85 15.16
CA VAL A 235 -6.09 12.00 14.32
C VAL A 235 -5.28 11.60 13.10
N ILE A 236 -5.26 10.31 12.79
CA ILE A 236 -4.56 9.74 11.64
C ILE A 236 -5.60 9.18 10.68
N ILE A 237 -5.41 9.41 9.39
CA ILE A 237 -6.09 8.75 8.27
C ILE A 237 -4.99 8.21 7.37
N CYS A 238 -4.88 6.90 7.22
CA CYS A 238 -3.86 6.30 6.38
C CYS A 238 -4.50 5.40 5.33
N GLU A 239 -4.37 5.78 4.06
CA GLU A 239 -4.91 5.05 2.90
C GLU A 239 -6.39 4.67 3.08
N SER A 240 -7.20 5.59 3.62
CA SER A 240 -8.61 5.32 3.91
C SER A 240 -9.57 6.46 3.57
N LEU A 241 -9.12 7.71 3.41
CA LEU A 241 -9.99 8.84 3.10
C LEU A 241 -10.64 8.71 1.72
N TYR A 242 -9.93 8.15 0.74
CA TYR A 242 -10.45 7.93 -0.60
C TYR A 242 -11.64 6.95 -0.63
N THR A 243 -11.76 6.07 0.37
CA THR A 243 -12.88 5.11 0.48
C THR A 243 -14.16 5.74 1.03
N ALA A 244 -14.06 6.90 1.69
CA ALA A 244 -15.20 7.57 2.31
C ALA A 244 -16.19 8.08 1.25
N LYS A 245 -17.47 7.83 1.47
CA LYS A 245 -18.56 8.35 0.62
C LYS A 245 -18.70 9.87 0.77
N ASP A 246 -18.64 10.35 2.01
CA ASP A 246 -18.69 11.77 2.35
C ASP A 246 -17.40 12.21 3.03
N LYS A 247 -16.39 12.52 2.22
CA LYS A 247 -15.08 12.98 2.68
C LYS A 247 -15.14 14.26 3.51
N LYS A 248 -16.08 15.18 3.20
CA LYS A 248 -16.27 16.43 3.96
C LYS A 248 -16.73 16.11 5.38
N LYS A 249 -17.71 15.21 5.52
CA LYS A 249 -18.21 14.78 6.82
C LYS A 249 -17.14 14.05 7.64
N VAL A 250 -16.34 13.20 7.00
CA VAL A 250 -15.21 12.54 7.67
C VAL A 250 -14.21 13.57 8.21
N VAL A 251 -13.76 14.52 7.39
CA VAL A 251 -12.82 15.56 7.80
C VAL A 251 -13.40 16.46 8.90
N PHE A 252 -14.68 16.81 8.81
CA PHE A 252 -15.39 17.54 9.87
C PHE A 252 -15.44 16.74 11.18
N ASN A 253 -15.74 15.46 11.13
CA ASN A 253 -15.74 14.59 12.31
C ASN A 253 -14.35 14.44 12.91
N CYS A 254 -13.29 14.37 12.09
CA CYS A 254 -11.90 14.40 12.57
C CYS A 254 -11.56 15.72 13.25
N TRP A 255 -11.99 16.85 12.67
CA TRP A 255 -11.85 18.17 13.30
C TRP A 255 -12.51 18.21 14.66
N ARG A 256 -13.77 17.74 14.77
CA ARG A 256 -14.50 17.69 16.05
C ARG A 256 -13.81 16.78 17.08
N ALA A 257 -13.28 15.63 16.67
CA ALA A 257 -12.59 14.68 17.55
C ALA A 257 -11.28 15.23 18.12
N LEU A 258 -10.61 16.11 17.39
CA LEU A 258 -9.37 16.74 17.82
C LEU A 258 -9.59 17.77 18.92
N LYS A 259 -8.71 17.79 19.91
CA LYS A 259 -8.54 18.90 20.86
C LYS A 259 -8.11 20.17 20.14
N ASN A 260 -8.29 21.33 20.78
CA ASN A 260 -7.78 22.60 20.27
C ASN A 260 -6.26 22.46 20.00
N HIS A 261 -5.80 22.98 18.88
CA HIS A 261 -4.43 22.83 18.38
C HIS A 261 -3.97 21.39 18.11
N GLY A 262 -4.86 20.41 18.17
CA GLY A 262 -4.61 19.01 17.78
C GLY A 262 -4.21 18.91 16.31
N THR A 263 -3.58 17.81 15.96
CA THR A 263 -3.01 17.64 14.62
C THR A 263 -3.73 16.51 13.87
N ILE A 264 -4.26 16.81 12.69
CA ILE A 264 -4.63 15.78 11.72
C ILE A 264 -3.42 15.38 10.89
N VAL A 265 -3.27 14.08 10.67
CA VAL A 265 -2.23 13.50 9.83
C VAL A 265 -2.91 12.60 8.81
N ILE A 266 -2.73 12.89 7.53
CA ILE A 266 -3.29 12.09 6.44
C ILE A 266 -2.11 11.51 5.65
N VAL A 267 -2.11 10.22 5.39
CA VAL A 267 -1.19 9.53 4.49
C VAL A 267 -2.02 8.95 3.36
N GLU A 268 -1.85 9.46 2.16
CA GLU A 268 -2.66 9.06 1.00
C GLU A 268 -1.85 9.12 -0.29
N GLY A 269 -2.13 8.14 -1.16
CA GLY A 269 -1.77 8.25 -2.56
C GLY A 269 -2.62 9.35 -3.21
N LEU A 270 -2.00 10.33 -3.85
CA LEU A 270 -2.71 11.45 -4.47
C LEU A 270 -2.67 11.38 -5.98
N LEU A 271 -3.83 11.63 -6.61
CA LEU A 271 -3.91 11.73 -8.06
C LEU A 271 -3.07 12.93 -8.55
N PRO A 272 -2.08 12.70 -9.44
CA PRO A 272 -1.28 13.79 -9.98
C PRO A 272 -2.12 14.78 -10.79
N GLU A 273 -1.96 16.07 -10.53
CA GLU A 273 -2.67 17.15 -11.25
C GLU A 273 -1.97 17.52 -12.58
N SER A 274 -0.72 17.12 -12.75
CA SER A 274 0.06 17.37 -13.96
C SER A 274 0.12 16.15 -14.88
N ASN A 275 0.26 16.40 -16.17
CA ASN A 275 0.47 15.36 -17.18
C ASN A 275 1.95 14.92 -17.32
N TYR A 276 2.82 15.32 -16.40
CA TYR A 276 4.21 14.88 -16.42
C TYR A 276 4.30 13.36 -16.28
N ASP A 277 5.09 12.77 -17.16
CA ASP A 277 5.17 11.32 -17.37
C ASP A 277 6.25 10.66 -16.49
N TYR A 278 6.08 10.78 -15.17
CA TYR A 278 6.89 10.02 -14.23
C TYR A 278 6.28 8.62 -14.03
N ALA A 279 7.12 7.61 -13.82
CA ALA A 279 6.68 6.23 -13.58
C ALA A 279 5.66 6.13 -12.42
N SER A 280 5.88 6.87 -11.33
CA SER A 280 4.95 6.94 -10.20
C SER A 280 3.59 7.54 -10.57
N SER A 281 3.57 8.57 -11.44
CA SER A 281 2.32 9.17 -11.94
C SER A 281 1.53 8.20 -12.81
N ARG A 282 2.23 7.41 -13.65
CA ARG A 282 1.59 6.36 -14.46
C ARG A 282 0.97 5.27 -13.60
N LEU A 283 1.68 4.82 -12.54
CA LEU A 283 1.18 3.80 -11.63
C LEU A 283 -0.11 4.26 -10.93
N ILE A 284 -0.13 5.45 -10.32
CA ILE A 284 -1.32 5.97 -9.63
C ILE A 284 -2.50 6.18 -10.60
N LYS A 285 -2.24 6.69 -11.82
CA LYS A 285 -3.29 6.84 -12.83
C LYS A 285 -3.84 5.48 -13.29
N GLY A 286 -3.01 4.45 -13.39
CA GLY A 286 -3.44 3.08 -13.66
C GLY A 286 -4.27 2.52 -12.49
N MET A 287 -3.81 2.67 -11.26
CA MET A 287 -4.52 2.24 -10.06
C MET A 287 -5.85 2.98 -9.85
N GLN A 288 -6.02 4.17 -10.43
CA GLN A 288 -7.33 4.85 -10.44
C GLN A 288 -8.43 3.98 -11.06
N LEU A 289 -8.11 3.18 -12.08
CA LEU A 289 -9.07 2.23 -12.68
C LEU A 289 -9.45 1.14 -11.67
N ASP A 290 -8.48 0.59 -10.94
CA ASP A 290 -8.74 -0.39 -9.87
C ASP A 290 -9.67 0.18 -8.81
N PHE A 291 -9.44 1.42 -8.41
CA PHE A 291 -10.26 2.10 -7.40
C PHE A 291 -11.66 2.38 -7.92
N MET A 292 -11.82 2.80 -9.18
CA MET A 292 -13.13 2.98 -9.80
C MET A 292 -13.91 1.66 -9.85
N LEU A 293 -13.24 0.55 -10.15
CA LEU A 293 -13.86 -0.78 -10.16
C LEU A 293 -14.38 -1.18 -8.77
N GLN A 294 -13.74 -0.69 -7.70
CA GLN A 294 -14.14 -0.89 -6.30
C GLN A 294 -15.15 0.16 -5.82
N GLY A 295 -15.51 1.16 -6.62
CA GLY A 295 -16.40 2.26 -6.24
C GLY A 295 -15.69 3.40 -5.49
N HIS A 296 -14.37 3.50 -5.63
CA HIS A 296 -13.55 4.53 -4.99
C HIS A 296 -12.81 5.39 -6.03
N SER A 297 -12.22 6.49 -5.58
CA SER A 297 -11.42 7.36 -6.43
C SER A 297 -10.31 8.01 -5.60
N PHE A 298 -9.09 8.05 -6.15
CA PHE A 298 -8.02 8.85 -5.59
C PHE A 298 -8.44 10.32 -5.45
N ILE A 299 -7.83 11.00 -4.50
CA ILE A 299 -8.06 12.41 -4.19
C ILE A 299 -6.85 13.21 -4.69
N SER A 300 -7.07 14.41 -5.19
CA SER A 300 -5.99 15.33 -5.58
C SER A 300 -5.51 16.18 -4.39
N LYS A 301 -4.32 16.80 -4.54
CA LYS A 301 -3.82 17.79 -3.56
C LYS A 301 -4.78 18.95 -3.37
N ARG A 302 -5.42 19.39 -4.47
CA ARG A 302 -6.40 20.48 -4.47
C ARG A 302 -7.63 20.13 -3.63
N GLU A 303 -8.16 18.91 -3.79
CA GLU A 303 -9.29 18.43 -3.01
C GLU A 303 -8.96 18.34 -1.53
N ILE A 304 -7.81 17.74 -1.15
CA ILE A 304 -7.37 17.69 0.25
C ILE A 304 -7.27 19.10 0.84
N ARG A 305 -6.66 20.05 0.13
CA ARG A 305 -6.60 21.45 0.61
C ARG A 305 -7.99 22.03 0.80
N SER A 306 -8.91 21.77 -0.11
CA SER A 306 -10.29 22.25 -0.02
C SER A 306 -11.02 21.67 1.19
N LEU A 307 -10.84 20.38 1.47
CA LEU A 307 -11.42 19.69 2.62
C LEU A 307 -10.89 20.24 3.96
N LEU A 308 -9.61 20.59 4.03
CA LEU A 308 -8.99 21.03 5.28
C LEU A 308 -9.15 22.52 5.57
N LYS A 309 -9.37 23.37 4.55
CA LYS A 309 -9.40 24.83 4.69
C LYS A 309 -10.39 25.36 5.74
N SER A 310 -11.53 24.71 5.92
CA SER A 310 -12.63 25.22 6.76
C SER A 310 -12.39 25.10 8.26
N GLY A 311 -11.45 24.24 8.70
CA GLY A 311 -11.25 23.99 10.13
C GLY A 311 -9.78 23.84 10.54
N PHE A 312 -8.87 23.87 9.58
CA PHE A 312 -7.46 23.61 9.81
C PHE A 312 -6.56 24.70 9.24
N SER A 313 -5.47 24.96 9.96
CA SER A 313 -4.37 25.81 9.55
C SER A 313 -3.09 25.00 9.35
N ARG A 314 -2.04 25.68 8.85
CA ARG A 314 -0.69 25.11 8.68
C ARG A 314 -0.68 23.81 7.87
N ILE A 315 -1.48 23.74 6.82
CA ILE A 315 -1.56 22.57 5.92
C ILE A 315 -0.23 22.40 5.19
N ARG A 316 0.43 21.27 5.40
CA ARG A 316 1.72 20.92 4.78
C ARG A 316 1.63 19.57 4.09
N PHE A 317 2.22 19.47 2.91
CA PHE A 317 2.36 18.23 2.14
C PHE A 317 3.83 17.86 2.11
N THR A 318 4.15 16.64 2.50
CA THR A 318 5.50 16.07 2.44
C THR A 318 5.44 14.84 1.57
N ASP A 319 6.24 14.80 0.51
CA ASP A 319 6.34 13.66 -0.38
C ASP A 319 7.05 12.50 0.34
N LEU A 320 6.44 11.31 0.29
CA LEU A 320 7.01 10.06 0.81
C LEU A 320 7.57 9.19 -0.33
N GLY A 321 7.40 9.60 -1.58
CA GLY A 321 7.69 8.83 -2.78
C GLY A 321 6.44 8.19 -3.38
N GLY A 322 6.49 7.82 -4.67
CA GLY A 322 5.41 7.12 -5.35
C GLY A 322 4.07 7.88 -5.48
N ASN A 323 4.07 9.21 -5.34
CA ASN A 323 2.87 10.06 -5.18
C ASN A 323 2.08 9.80 -3.88
N VAL A 324 2.67 9.16 -2.89
CA VAL A 324 2.13 9.09 -1.53
C VAL A 324 2.62 10.28 -0.73
N TYR A 325 1.72 10.95 -0.03
CA TYR A 325 2.01 12.16 0.73
C TYR A 325 1.63 12.01 2.19
N LEU A 326 2.52 12.47 3.07
CA LEU A 326 2.19 12.80 4.45
C LEU A 326 1.65 14.24 4.47
N ILE A 327 0.41 14.40 4.87
CA ILE A 327 -0.27 15.69 4.96
C ILE A 327 -0.54 15.97 6.44
N THR A 328 -0.09 17.12 6.92
CA THR A 328 -0.32 17.55 8.31
C THR A 328 -1.07 18.86 8.32
N ALA A 329 -2.01 19.00 9.25
CA ALA A 329 -2.69 20.26 9.52
C ALA A 329 -3.04 20.37 11.01
N THR A 330 -3.23 21.58 11.49
CA THR A 330 -3.54 21.85 12.90
C THR A 330 -4.95 22.39 13.01
N LYS A 331 -5.76 21.87 13.94
CA LYS A 331 -7.09 22.39 14.28
C LYS A 331 -6.95 23.86 14.74
N ASN A 332 -7.78 24.74 14.19
CA ASN A 332 -7.85 26.15 14.55
C ASN A 332 -8.42 26.33 15.96
#